data_1869364829c06de8a0f76b3039cf18d8
#
_entry.id   1869364829c06de8a0f76b3039cf18d8
#
_cell.length_a   1.000
_cell.length_b   1.000
_cell.length_c   1.000
_cell.angle_alpha   90.00
_cell.angle_beta   90.00
_cell.angle_gamma   90.00
#
_symmetry.space_group_name_H-M   'P 1'
#
loop_
_entity.id
_entity.type
_entity.pdbx_description
1 polymer ?
#
loop_
_entity_poly.entity_id
_entity_poly.type
_entity_poly.pdbx_seq_one_letter_code
_entity_poly.pdbx_strand_id
1 'polypeptide(L)'
;QPRSRGLGDVYKRQNYMTAEVLPADYPWAEKATGWGGYVMPWDFYGTFEEGDLRLKNVVTAYTNKNGEKIDRSNSSQLAKGALPLKYGMDPDMKDGQSGIDVVIYRYADVLLTLAECINRNEGSPTTEAIGLVNRVRKRAGLSELDDAQTASGEAFNEAILLERGHEFYLEGLRRQDLIRFGKYVEYANNRIDAINKSEGRGYFNVHEGHNRFWIPQSFIDESKGAIKQNNYDR
;
A
#
# COMPACT_ATOMS: atom_id res chain seq x y z
N GLN A 1 -10.58 -8.39 -28.39
CA GLN A 1 -10.76 -7.39 -29.46
C GLN A 1 -9.94 -6.16 -29.12
N PRO A 2 -9.09 -5.67 -30.05
CA PRO A 2 -8.52 -4.35 -29.91
C PRO A 2 -9.68 -3.36 -30.10
N ARG A 3 -10.12 -2.76 -29.02
CA ARG A 3 -11.04 -1.61 -29.12
C ARG A 3 -10.24 -0.46 -29.71
N SER A 4 -10.65 0.04 -30.87
CA SER A 4 -10.16 1.32 -31.41
C SER A 4 -10.55 2.42 -30.44
N ARG A 5 -9.69 2.68 -29.46
CA ARG A 5 -9.84 3.80 -28.54
C ARG A 5 -9.28 5.04 -29.25
N GLY A 6 -10.09 6.04 -29.46
CA GLY A 6 -9.62 7.31 -29.97
C GLY A 6 -8.51 7.88 -29.07
N LEU A 7 -7.55 8.59 -29.63
CA LEU A 7 -6.42 9.21 -28.90
C LEU A 7 -6.86 9.99 -27.64
N GLY A 8 -8.07 10.56 -27.63
CA GLY A 8 -8.63 11.26 -26.48
C GLY A 8 -9.04 10.34 -25.31
N ASP A 9 -9.35 9.07 -25.56
CA ASP A 9 -9.69 8.10 -24.52
C ASP A 9 -8.43 7.54 -23.82
N VAL A 10 -7.33 7.43 -24.52
CA VAL A 10 -6.03 7.01 -23.96
C VAL A 10 -5.52 8.07 -22.98
N TYR A 11 -5.63 9.36 -23.32
CA TYR A 11 -5.18 10.47 -22.47
C TYR A 11 -5.96 10.59 -21.15
N LYS A 12 -7.23 10.20 -21.13
CA LYS A 12 -8.09 10.26 -19.93
C LYS A 12 -7.93 9.09 -18.96
N ARG A 13 -7.17 8.06 -19.32
CA ARG A 13 -6.98 6.83 -18.53
C ARG A 13 -5.54 6.60 -18.07
N GLN A 14 -4.69 7.56 -18.31
CA GLN A 14 -3.29 7.49 -17.90
C GLN A 14 -3.14 7.89 -16.42
N ASN A 15 -2.17 7.29 -15.75
CA ASN A 15 -1.81 7.58 -14.38
C ASN A 15 -0.30 7.78 -14.23
N TYR A 16 0.11 8.37 -13.13
CA TYR A 16 1.50 8.68 -12.80
C TYR A 16 2.11 7.74 -11.77
N MET A 17 1.43 6.65 -11.41
CA MET A 17 1.86 5.77 -10.29
C MET A 17 3.33 5.36 -10.37
N THR A 18 3.80 4.99 -11.56
CA THR A 18 5.20 4.59 -11.76
C THR A 18 6.15 5.78 -11.62
N ALA A 19 5.81 6.95 -12.17
CA ALA A 19 6.61 8.17 -12.03
C ALA A 19 6.68 8.65 -10.58
N GLU A 20 5.61 8.50 -9.81
CA GLU A 20 5.57 8.86 -8.39
C GLU A 20 6.45 7.96 -7.50
N VAL A 21 6.72 6.73 -7.94
CA VAL A 21 7.57 5.79 -7.20
C VAL A 21 9.04 5.96 -7.56
N LEU A 22 9.35 6.12 -8.85
CA LEU A 22 10.74 6.08 -9.33
C LEU A 22 11.51 7.36 -9.00
N PRO A 23 12.81 7.24 -8.64
CA PRO A 23 13.71 8.39 -8.58
C PRO A 23 14.01 8.97 -9.96
N ALA A 24 14.40 10.24 -10.01
CA ALA A 24 14.67 10.95 -11.27
C ALA A 24 15.85 10.37 -12.06
N ASP A 25 16.78 9.70 -11.40
CA ASP A 25 17.97 9.09 -11.99
C ASP A 25 17.83 7.60 -12.31
N TYR A 26 16.64 7.02 -12.08
CA TYR A 26 16.38 5.62 -12.42
C TYR A 26 16.61 5.39 -13.93
N PRO A 27 17.22 4.26 -14.35
CA PRO A 27 17.69 4.07 -15.74
C PRO A 27 16.58 4.06 -16.79
N TRP A 28 15.35 4.06 -16.38
CA TRP A 28 14.18 4.15 -17.25
C TRP A 28 13.78 5.59 -17.66
N ALA A 29 14.48 6.59 -17.18
CA ALA A 29 14.13 8.01 -17.29
C ALA A 29 14.17 8.59 -18.74
N GLU A 30 14.50 7.81 -19.77
CA GLU A 30 14.34 8.25 -21.17
C GLU A 30 12.86 8.52 -21.52
N LYS A 31 11.93 7.84 -20.83
CA LYS A 31 10.49 7.95 -21.09
C LYS A 31 9.76 8.85 -20.09
N ALA A 32 10.35 9.09 -18.93
CA ALA A 32 9.79 9.96 -17.90
C ALA A 32 10.82 10.31 -16.83
N THR A 33 10.63 11.45 -16.17
CA THR A 33 11.36 11.79 -14.95
C THR A 33 10.57 11.25 -13.76
N GLY A 34 11.19 10.39 -12.93
CA GLY A 34 10.60 9.95 -11.67
C GLY A 34 10.53 11.10 -10.66
N TRP A 35 9.53 11.07 -9.78
CA TRP A 35 9.30 12.11 -8.76
C TRP A 35 9.74 11.68 -7.38
N GLY A 36 9.98 10.39 -7.15
CA GLY A 36 10.49 9.85 -5.89
C GLY A 36 9.58 10.04 -4.68
N GLY A 37 8.25 10.07 -4.89
CA GLY A 37 7.27 10.39 -3.86
C GLY A 37 6.93 9.26 -2.91
N TYR A 38 6.84 8.02 -3.39
CA TYR A 38 6.41 6.87 -2.60
C TYR A 38 7.52 5.89 -2.34
N VAL A 39 7.55 5.37 -1.12
CA VAL A 39 8.43 4.26 -0.72
C VAL A 39 7.64 3.27 0.13
N MET A 40 8.04 2.01 0.08
CA MET A 40 7.66 0.99 1.04
C MET A 40 8.62 1.09 2.23
N PRO A 41 8.15 1.48 3.43
CA PRO A 41 9.02 1.60 4.60
C PRO A 41 9.77 0.30 4.90
N TRP A 42 11.03 0.40 5.37
CA TRP A 42 11.86 -0.78 5.62
C TRP A 42 11.33 -1.69 6.73
N ASP A 43 10.67 -1.14 7.74
CA ASP A 43 9.98 -1.90 8.78
C ASP A 43 8.86 -2.77 8.20
N PHE A 44 8.07 -2.21 7.28
CA PHE A 44 7.04 -2.96 6.57
C PHE A 44 7.65 -3.95 5.55
N TYR A 45 8.68 -3.55 4.80
CA TYR A 45 9.40 -4.46 3.91
C TYR A 45 9.94 -5.68 4.67
N GLY A 46 10.45 -5.48 5.89
CA GLY A 46 10.97 -6.54 6.76
C GLY A 46 9.92 -7.51 7.29
N THR A 47 8.63 -7.24 7.10
CA THR A 47 7.55 -8.18 7.47
C THR A 47 7.26 -9.23 6.40
N PHE A 48 7.79 -9.07 5.19
CA PHE A 48 7.64 -10.07 4.13
C PHE A 48 8.52 -11.29 4.42
N GLU A 49 7.99 -12.45 4.14
CA GLU A 49 8.68 -13.72 4.30
C GLU A 49 9.73 -13.94 3.19
N GLU A 50 10.78 -14.68 3.50
CA GLU A 50 11.75 -15.07 2.50
C GLU A 50 11.09 -15.90 1.38
N GLY A 51 11.42 -15.57 0.14
CA GLY A 51 10.81 -16.23 -1.03
C GLY A 51 9.48 -15.65 -1.51
N ASP A 52 8.96 -14.62 -0.84
CA ASP A 52 7.71 -13.96 -1.29
C ASP A 52 7.86 -13.37 -2.69
N LEU A 53 7.13 -13.93 -3.64
CA LEU A 53 7.22 -13.56 -5.06
C LEU A 53 6.76 -12.13 -5.33
N ARG A 54 6.02 -11.51 -4.42
CA ARG A 54 5.58 -10.11 -4.53
C ARG A 54 6.73 -9.13 -4.42
N LEU A 55 7.82 -9.53 -3.75
CA LEU A 55 9.03 -8.72 -3.64
C LEU A 55 9.82 -8.59 -4.94
N LYS A 56 9.52 -9.39 -5.98
CA LYS A 56 10.15 -9.26 -7.31
C LYS A 56 9.94 -7.87 -7.94
N ASN A 57 8.86 -7.21 -7.55
CA ASN A 57 8.52 -5.87 -8.03
C ASN A 57 8.85 -4.78 -7.00
N VAL A 58 9.67 -5.08 -6.00
CA VAL A 58 10.14 -4.13 -5.01
C VAL A 58 11.64 -3.92 -5.19
N VAL A 59 12.04 -2.69 -5.53
CA VAL A 59 13.44 -2.36 -5.81
C VAL A 59 14.11 -1.88 -4.54
N THR A 60 15.15 -2.59 -4.12
CA THR A 60 15.98 -2.25 -2.94
C THR A 60 17.32 -1.63 -3.31
N ALA A 61 17.75 -1.82 -4.55
CA ALA A 61 18.93 -1.20 -5.14
C ALA A 61 18.79 -1.19 -6.67
N TYR A 62 19.45 -0.27 -7.35
CA TYR A 62 19.47 -0.19 -8.80
C TYR A 62 20.80 0.40 -9.30
N THR A 63 21.06 0.27 -10.58
CA THR A 63 22.13 1.05 -11.25
C THR A 63 21.47 2.23 -11.94
N ASN A 64 21.89 3.45 -11.64
CA ASN A 64 21.31 4.65 -12.23
C ASN A 64 21.75 4.85 -13.68
N LYS A 65 21.18 5.84 -14.36
CA LYS A 65 21.52 6.18 -15.77
C LYS A 65 22.97 6.58 -16.01
N ASN A 66 23.73 6.90 -14.96
CA ASN A 66 25.15 7.20 -15.04
C ASN A 66 26.05 5.96 -14.79
N GLY A 67 25.47 4.79 -14.55
CA GLY A 67 26.19 3.55 -14.26
C GLY A 67 26.59 3.38 -12.79
N GLU A 68 26.11 4.24 -11.89
CA GLU A 68 26.40 4.16 -10.46
C GLU A 68 25.44 3.22 -9.74
N LYS A 69 25.95 2.43 -8.81
CA LYS A 69 25.12 1.60 -7.93
C LYS A 69 24.48 2.46 -6.87
N ILE A 70 23.17 2.41 -6.82
CA ILE A 70 22.32 3.16 -5.88
C ILE A 70 21.66 2.18 -4.94
N ASP A 71 21.80 2.41 -3.64
CA ASP A 71 21.20 1.62 -2.58
C ASP A 71 20.84 2.48 -1.36
N ARG A 72 20.50 1.83 -0.27
CA ARG A 72 20.08 2.48 0.99
C ARG A 72 21.14 3.41 1.58
N SER A 73 22.43 3.20 1.31
CA SER A 73 23.55 3.95 1.90
C SER A 73 23.80 5.28 1.20
N ASN A 74 23.42 5.40 -0.08
CA ASN A 74 23.71 6.56 -0.91
C ASN A 74 22.51 7.24 -1.58
N SER A 75 21.29 6.76 -1.32
CA SER A 75 20.05 7.35 -1.83
C SER A 75 19.17 7.87 -0.70
N SER A 76 18.77 9.14 -0.75
CA SER A 76 17.84 9.74 0.21
C SER A 76 16.45 9.11 0.16
N GLN A 77 16.02 8.59 -0.99
CA GLN A 77 14.74 7.89 -1.14
C GLN A 77 14.84 6.46 -0.59
N LEU A 78 15.85 5.67 -1.02
CA LEU A 78 16.05 4.32 -0.52
C LEU A 78 16.43 4.28 0.96
N ALA A 79 17.01 5.33 1.52
CA ALA A 79 17.20 5.44 2.96
C ALA A 79 15.87 5.34 3.72
N LYS A 80 14.77 5.86 3.17
CA LYS A 80 13.42 5.87 3.76
C LYS A 80 12.64 4.57 3.54
N GLY A 81 12.90 3.85 2.45
CA GLY A 81 12.20 2.62 2.10
C GLY A 81 12.56 2.10 0.72
N ALA A 82 12.10 0.89 0.40
CA ALA A 82 12.22 0.30 -0.93
C ALA A 82 11.23 0.93 -1.91
N LEU A 83 11.49 0.80 -3.23
CA LEU A 83 10.61 1.34 -4.27
C LEU A 83 9.55 0.30 -4.67
N PRO A 84 8.26 0.54 -4.41
CA PRO A 84 7.20 -0.42 -4.69
C PRO A 84 6.73 -0.34 -6.15
N LEU A 85 7.42 -0.99 -7.08
CA LEU A 85 7.09 -1.04 -8.51
C LEU A 85 6.00 -2.07 -8.85
N LYS A 86 4.96 -2.15 -8.06
CA LYS A 86 3.91 -3.16 -8.21
C LYS A 86 3.26 -3.21 -9.59
N TYR A 87 3.00 -2.05 -10.16
CA TYR A 87 2.40 -1.94 -11.48
C TYR A 87 3.42 -2.10 -12.62
N GLY A 88 4.70 -2.27 -12.29
CA GLY A 88 5.75 -2.40 -13.29
C GLY A 88 5.99 -1.12 -14.07
N MET A 89 6.59 -1.27 -15.25
CA MET A 89 6.89 -0.19 -16.16
C MET A 89 6.13 -0.40 -17.47
N ASP A 90 5.38 0.62 -17.86
CA ASP A 90 4.68 0.62 -19.14
C ASP A 90 5.69 0.91 -20.27
N PRO A 91 5.87 -0.02 -21.23
CA PRO A 91 6.77 0.19 -22.35
C PRO A 91 6.33 1.35 -23.26
N ASP A 92 5.05 1.70 -23.25
CA ASP A 92 4.47 2.77 -24.06
C ASP A 92 4.27 4.08 -23.31
N MET A 93 4.80 4.18 -22.09
CA MET A 93 4.71 5.40 -21.27
C MET A 93 5.26 6.62 -21.99
N LYS A 94 4.57 7.75 -21.81
CA LYS A 94 4.97 9.08 -22.30
C LYS A 94 4.80 10.10 -21.18
N ASP A 95 5.79 10.97 -21.05
CA ASP A 95 5.75 12.12 -20.11
C ASP A 95 5.38 11.71 -18.67
N GLY A 96 5.79 10.53 -18.23
CA GLY A 96 5.48 9.99 -16.90
C GLY A 96 4.09 9.34 -16.78
N GLN A 97 3.29 9.38 -17.82
CA GLN A 97 1.94 8.82 -17.83
C GLN A 97 1.96 7.37 -18.32
N SER A 98 1.47 6.46 -17.49
CA SER A 98 1.32 5.04 -17.78
C SER A 98 -0.12 4.71 -18.17
N GLY A 99 -0.27 3.88 -19.19
CA GLY A 99 -1.56 3.29 -19.60
C GLY A 99 -1.94 2.02 -18.84
N ILE A 100 -1.13 1.58 -17.87
CA ILE A 100 -1.43 0.42 -17.04
C ILE A 100 -2.60 0.77 -16.11
N ASP A 101 -3.65 -0.04 -16.12
CA ASP A 101 -4.84 0.18 -15.31
C ASP A 101 -4.52 0.03 -13.81
N VAL A 102 -4.98 0.99 -13.02
CA VAL A 102 -4.93 0.90 -11.55
C VAL A 102 -6.07 0.02 -11.07
N VAL A 103 -5.74 -0.98 -10.27
CA VAL A 103 -6.71 -1.93 -9.72
C VAL A 103 -7.52 -1.26 -8.62
N ILE A 104 -8.85 -1.32 -8.72
CA ILE A 104 -9.77 -0.84 -7.67
C ILE A 104 -10.27 -2.02 -6.83
N TYR A 105 -10.71 -3.11 -7.48
CA TYR A 105 -11.14 -4.34 -6.84
C TYR A 105 -10.59 -5.54 -7.58
N ARG A 106 -10.20 -6.59 -6.85
CA ARG A 106 -9.72 -7.84 -7.43
C ARG A 106 -10.04 -9.03 -6.53
N TYR A 107 -9.96 -10.21 -7.10
CA TYR A 107 -10.41 -11.44 -6.46
C TYR A 107 -9.72 -11.74 -5.13
N ALA A 108 -8.44 -11.37 -4.96
CA ALA A 108 -7.75 -11.53 -3.69
C ALA A 108 -8.42 -10.73 -2.55
N ASP A 109 -8.99 -9.55 -2.85
CA ASP A 109 -9.73 -8.78 -1.85
C ASP A 109 -11.02 -9.51 -1.43
N VAL A 110 -11.72 -10.13 -2.37
CA VAL A 110 -12.89 -10.96 -2.06
C VAL A 110 -12.51 -12.12 -1.14
N LEU A 111 -11.41 -12.84 -1.45
CA LEU A 111 -10.95 -13.98 -0.66
C LEU A 111 -10.59 -13.59 0.78
N LEU A 112 -9.76 -12.55 0.93
CA LEU A 112 -9.30 -12.11 2.25
C LEU A 112 -10.41 -11.45 3.07
N THR A 113 -11.33 -10.73 2.42
CA THR A 113 -12.51 -10.17 3.08
C THR A 113 -13.47 -11.25 3.53
N LEU A 114 -13.70 -12.28 2.72
CA LEU A 114 -14.54 -13.41 3.11
C LEU A 114 -13.92 -14.17 4.29
N ALA A 115 -12.61 -14.42 4.29
CA ALA A 115 -11.92 -15.05 5.42
C ALA A 115 -12.10 -14.26 6.71
N GLU A 116 -11.96 -12.92 6.63
CA GLU A 116 -12.21 -12.03 7.77
C GLU A 116 -13.65 -12.11 8.27
N CYS A 117 -14.62 -12.06 7.36
CA CYS A 117 -16.05 -12.14 7.72
C CYS A 117 -16.39 -13.45 8.41
N ILE A 118 -15.90 -14.59 7.90
CA ILE A 118 -16.11 -15.91 8.51
C ILE A 118 -15.50 -15.91 9.91
N ASN A 119 -14.25 -15.49 10.07
CA ASN A 119 -13.58 -15.48 11.38
C ASN A 119 -14.30 -14.59 12.40
N ARG A 120 -14.78 -13.42 11.99
CA ARG A 120 -15.53 -12.52 12.87
C ARG A 120 -16.90 -13.07 13.29
N ASN A 121 -17.54 -13.80 12.38
CA ASN A 121 -18.86 -14.41 12.65
C ASN A 121 -18.74 -15.63 13.58
N GLU A 122 -17.78 -16.49 13.33
CA GLU A 122 -17.57 -17.74 14.11
C GLU A 122 -16.77 -17.52 15.39
N GLY A 123 -16.08 -16.38 15.54
CA GLY A 123 -15.20 -16.07 16.67
C GLY A 123 -13.89 -16.87 16.68
N SER A 124 -13.65 -17.71 15.69
CA SER A 124 -12.45 -18.55 15.54
C SER A 124 -12.20 -18.87 14.08
N PRO A 125 -10.94 -19.14 13.68
CA PRO A 125 -10.62 -19.48 12.30
C PRO A 125 -11.19 -20.86 11.93
N THR A 126 -11.97 -20.91 10.85
CA THR A 126 -12.46 -22.15 10.28
C THR A 126 -11.50 -22.66 9.22
N THR A 127 -11.57 -23.96 8.89
CA THR A 127 -10.80 -24.54 7.77
C THR A 127 -11.05 -23.81 6.46
N GLU A 128 -12.29 -23.37 6.22
CA GLU A 128 -12.63 -22.56 5.04
C GLU A 128 -11.91 -21.21 5.04
N ALA A 129 -11.99 -20.47 6.13
CA ALA A 129 -11.36 -19.15 6.25
C ALA A 129 -9.83 -19.23 6.08
N ILE A 130 -9.19 -20.21 6.73
CA ILE A 130 -7.76 -20.49 6.58
C ILE A 130 -7.42 -20.82 5.13
N GLY A 131 -8.21 -21.68 4.48
CA GLY A 131 -8.02 -22.05 3.08
C GLY A 131 -8.10 -20.87 2.11
N LEU A 132 -8.94 -19.87 2.38
CA LEU A 132 -9.04 -18.65 1.57
C LEU A 132 -7.75 -17.81 1.65
N VAL A 133 -7.19 -17.62 2.84
CA VAL A 133 -5.91 -16.92 3.04
C VAL A 133 -4.76 -17.70 2.37
N ASN A 134 -4.71 -19.02 2.58
CA ASN A 134 -3.68 -19.88 2.03
C ASN A 134 -3.67 -19.90 0.50
N ARG A 135 -4.80 -19.70 -0.15
CA ARG A 135 -4.84 -19.53 -1.63
C ARG A 135 -4.07 -18.29 -2.08
N VAL A 136 -4.16 -17.19 -1.35
CA VAL A 136 -3.40 -15.95 -1.67
C VAL A 136 -1.92 -16.18 -1.41
N ARG A 137 -1.55 -16.76 -0.26
CA ARG A 137 -0.18 -17.10 0.13
C ARG A 137 0.49 -18.04 -0.88
N LYS A 138 -0.20 -19.11 -1.28
CA LYS A 138 0.31 -20.06 -2.27
C LYS A 138 0.62 -19.39 -3.62
N ARG A 139 -0.22 -18.47 -4.07
CA ARG A 139 0.06 -17.70 -5.29
C ARG A 139 1.29 -16.80 -5.12
N ALA A 140 1.52 -16.29 -3.91
CA ALA A 140 2.72 -15.53 -3.55
C ALA A 140 3.98 -16.40 -3.32
N GLY A 141 3.87 -17.71 -3.47
CA GLY A 141 4.99 -18.66 -3.30
C GLY A 141 5.29 -19.00 -1.83
N LEU A 142 4.37 -18.70 -0.92
CA LEU A 142 4.54 -18.88 0.50
C LEU A 142 3.90 -20.19 1.00
N SER A 143 4.39 -20.67 2.15
CA SER A 143 3.76 -21.74 2.91
C SER A 143 2.38 -21.33 3.44
N GLU A 144 1.59 -22.30 3.82
CA GLU A 144 0.35 -22.06 4.54
C GLU A 144 0.59 -21.36 5.89
N LEU A 145 -0.45 -20.74 6.43
CA LEU A 145 -0.40 -20.18 7.78
C LEU A 145 -0.04 -21.27 8.80
N ASP A 146 0.75 -20.89 9.79
CA ASP A 146 1.17 -21.79 10.86
C ASP A 146 0.13 -21.89 12.00
N ASP A 147 0.39 -22.77 12.95
CA ASP A 147 -0.47 -23.00 14.10
C ASP A 147 -0.62 -21.75 14.99
N ALA A 148 0.42 -20.93 15.10
CA ALA A 148 0.37 -19.72 15.91
C ALA A 148 -0.53 -18.65 15.26
N GLN A 149 -0.48 -18.52 13.93
CA GLN A 149 -1.31 -17.60 13.16
C GLN A 149 -2.80 -18.01 13.14
N THR A 150 -3.08 -19.27 13.41
CA THR A 150 -4.44 -19.84 13.41
C THR A 150 -4.93 -20.26 14.80
N ALA A 151 -4.17 -19.95 15.85
CA ALA A 151 -4.47 -20.38 17.24
C ALA A 151 -5.74 -19.77 17.83
N SER A 152 -6.14 -18.58 17.35
CA SER A 152 -7.34 -17.88 17.84
C SER A 152 -7.91 -16.96 16.74
N GLY A 153 -9.16 -16.52 16.92
CA GLY A 153 -9.76 -15.53 16.02
C GLY A 153 -8.98 -14.22 15.97
N GLU A 154 -8.35 -13.81 17.07
CA GLU A 154 -7.50 -12.61 17.12
C GLU A 154 -6.20 -12.82 16.36
N ALA A 155 -5.47 -13.92 16.60
CA ALA A 155 -4.24 -14.25 15.87
C ALA A 155 -4.49 -14.36 14.37
N PHE A 156 -5.60 -14.95 13.97
CA PHE A 156 -5.96 -15.06 12.57
C PHE A 156 -6.34 -13.70 11.94
N ASN A 157 -7.00 -12.82 12.70
CA ASN A 157 -7.24 -11.44 12.23
C ASN A 157 -5.95 -10.67 12.00
N GLU A 158 -4.95 -10.79 12.88
CA GLU A 158 -3.62 -10.18 12.67
C GLU A 158 -2.93 -10.77 11.42
N ALA A 159 -3.02 -12.10 11.21
CA ALA A 159 -2.50 -12.74 10.02
C ALA A 159 -3.19 -12.23 8.73
N ILE A 160 -4.52 -12.09 8.75
CA ILE A 160 -5.28 -11.49 7.63
C ILE A 160 -4.85 -10.05 7.39
N LEU A 161 -4.73 -9.22 8.43
CA LEU A 161 -4.32 -7.82 8.30
C LEU A 161 -2.91 -7.69 7.71
N LEU A 162 -1.99 -8.57 8.10
CA LEU A 162 -0.64 -8.62 7.55
C LEU A 162 -0.66 -9.05 6.09
N GLU A 163 -1.36 -10.14 5.77
CA GLU A 163 -1.48 -10.65 4.40
C GLU A 163 -2.13 -9.64 3.46
N ARG A 164 -3.18 -8.93 3.92
CA ARG A 164 -3.77 -7.82 3.18
C ARG A 164 -2.77 -6.69 2.93
N GLY A 165 -1.93 -6.37 3.91
CA GLY A 165 -0.85 -5.41 3.73
C GLY A 165 0.13 -5.81 2.64
N HIS A 166 0.59 -7.06 2.66
CA HIS A 166 1.49 -7.62 1.66
C HIS A 166 0.85 -7.73 0.28
N GLU A 167 -0.43 -8.09 0.24
CA GLU A 167 -1.16 -8.28 -1.01
C GLU A 167 -1.56 -6.97 -1.69
N PHE A 168 -1.89 -5.93 -0.92
CA PHE A 168 -2.48 -4.69 -1.44
C PHE A 168 -1.59 -3.45 -1.28
N TYR A 169 -0.27 -3.62 -1.07
CA TYR A 169 0.61 -2.45 -1.06
C TYR A 169 0.45 -1.67 -2.37
N LEU A 170 0.50 -0.35 -2.29
CA LEU A 170 0.28 0.58 -3.39
C LEU A 170 -1.13 0.51 -4.06
N GLU A 171 -2.12 -0.15 -3.44
CA GLU A 171 -3.50 -0.20 -3.93
C GLU A 171 -4.48 0.66 -3.09
N GLY A 172 -3.96 1.43 -2.12
CA GLY A 172 -4.74 2.40 -1.34
C GLY A 172 -5.60 1.81 -0.21
N LEU A 173 -5.55 0.49 0.05
CA LEU A 173 -6.42 -0.17 1.03
C LEU A 173 -5.89 -0.12 2.47
N ARG A 174 -4.58 0.07 2.68
CA ARG A 174 -3.94 -0.11 4.00
C ARG A 174 -4.55 0.74 5.11
N ARG A 175 -4.83 2.03 4.85
CA ARG A 175 -5.42 2.91 5.86
C ARG A 175 -6.79 2.42 6.32
N GLN A 176 -7.65 2.01 5.39
CA GLN A 176 -8.99 1.50 5.68
C GLN A 176 -8.93 0.20 6.48
N ASP A 177 -8.02 -0.70 6.11
CA ASP A 177 -7.79 -1.95 6.83
C ASP A 177 -7.32 -1.66 8.27
N LEU A 178 -6.32 -0.82 8.46
CA LEU A 178 -5.83 -0.46 9.78
C LEU A 178 -6.93 0.17 10.66
N ILE A 179 -7.79 1.02 10.09
CA ILE A 179 -8.94 1.60 10.82
C ILE A 179 -9.94 0.51 11.21
N ARG A 180 -10.32 -0.37 10.28
CA ARG A 180 -11.27 -1.47 10.53
C ARG A 180 -10.80 -2.45 11.60
N PHE A 181 -9.48 -2.67 11.65
CA PHE A 181 -8.85 -3.55 12.65
C PHE A 181 -8.48 -2.82 13.96
N GLY A 182 -8.78 -1.50 14.07
CA GLY A 182 -8.47 -0.71 15.27
C GLY A 182 -6.97 -0.46 15.47
N LYS A 183 -6.15 -0.58 14.42
CA LYS A 183 -4.68 -0.49 14.49
C LYS A 183 -4.12 0.80 13.88
N TYR A 184 -4.97 1.69 13.36
CA TYR A 184 -4.49 2.86 12.61
C TYR A 184 -3.69 3.83 13.47
N VAL A 185 -4.21 4.17 14.64
CA VAL A 185 -3.55 5.15 15.54
C VAL A 185 -2.22 4.63 16.05
N GLU A 186 -2.18 3.37 16.49
CA GLU A 186 -0.95 2.71 16.94
C GLU A 186 0.10 2.67 15.82
N TYR A 187 -0.27 2.17 14.65
CA TYR A 187 0.63 2.04 13.49
C TYR A 187 1.14 3.42 13.03
N ALA A 188 0.26 4.40 12.94
CA ALA A 188 0.62 5.75 12.50
C ALA A 188 1.58 6.42 13.50
N ASN A 189 1.33 6.29 14.81
CA ASN A 189 2.19 6.87 15.83
C ASN A 189 3.56 6.20 15.88
N ASN A 190 3.63 4.88 15.81
CA ASN A 190 4.90 4.18 15.71
C ASN A 190 5.72 4.67 14.51
N ARG A 191 5.05 4.94 13.38
CA ARG A 191 5.71 5.47 12.18
C ARG A 191 6.15 6.93 12.36
N ILE A 192 5.33 7.77 12.97
CA ILE A 192 5.65 9.18 13.28
C ILE A 192 6.86 9.23 14.22
N ASP A 193 6.88 8.43 15.29
CA ASP A 193 7.97 8.39 16.24
C ASP A 193 9.29 7.93 15.59
N ALA A 194 9.23 6.94 14.69
CA ALA A 194 10.38 6.50 13.92
C ALA A 194 10.94 7.62 13.02
N ILE A 195 10.08 8.38 12.35
CA ILE A 195 10.46 9.52 11.50
C ILE A 195 11.02 10.67 12.36
N ASN A 196 10.35 11.01 13.45
CA ASN A 196 10.81 12.07 14.37
C ASN A 196 12.21 11.75 14.90
N LYS A 197 12.44 10.49 15.28
CA LYS A 197 13.75 10.03 15.77
C LYS A 197 14.82 10.04 14.69
N SER A 198 14.52 9.58 13.48
CA SER A 198 15.53 9.43 12.42
C SER A 198 15.85 10.72 11.68
N GLU A 199 14.87 11.64 11.54
CA GLU A 199 14.99 12.87 10.77
C GLU A 199 15.03 14.13 11.63
N GLY A 200 14.94 14.01 12.96
CA GLY A 200 14.89 15.16 13.89
C GLY A 200 13.64 16.02 13.66
N ARG A 201 12.54 15.42 13.21
CA ARG A 201 11.26 16.12 12.99
C ARG A 201 10.48 16.22 14.29
N GLY A 202 9.49 17.09 14.31
CA GLY A 202 8.56 17.30 15.43
C GLY A 202 7.11 17.07 15.01
N TYR A 203 6.84 15.99 14.25
CA TYR A 203 5.47 15.65 13.86
C TYR A 203 4.65 15.22 15.08
N PHE A 204 3.42 15.71 15.15
CA PHE A 204 2.49 15.35 16.22
C PHE A 204 1.86 13.99 15.99
N ASN A 205 1.62 13.29 17.09
CA ASN A 205 0.94 12.02 17.07
C ASN A 205 -0.53 12.18 16.64
N VAL A 206 -1.06 11.14 16.01
CA VAL A 206 -2.48 11.04 15.67
C VAL A 206 -3.27 10.44 16.82
N HIS A 207 -4.57 10.67 16.83
CA HIS A 207 -5.54 10.12 17.79
C HIS A 207 -6.78 9.58 17.06
N GLU A 208 -7.73 9.01 17.77
CA GLU A 208 -8.90 8.35 17.18
C GLU A 208 -9.73 9.26 16.25
N GLY A 209 -9.76 10.56 16.51
CA GLY A 209 -10.41 11.53 15.63
C GLY A 209 -9.87 11.50 14.20
N HIS A 210 -8.60 11.15 14.01
CA HIS A 210 -7.96 11.05 12.69
C HIS A 210 -8.38 9.80 11.88
N ASN A 211 -9.20 8.92 12.44
CA ASN A 211 -9.83 7.85 11.67
C ASN A 211 -10.79 8.40 10.59
N ARG A 212 -11.21 9.65 10.73
CA ARG A 212 -12.08 10.35 9.78
C ARG A 212 -11.32 11.49 9.10
N PHE A 213 -11.74 11.85 7.90
CA PHE A 213 -11.26 13.05 7.24
C PHE A 213 -12.06 14.28 7.69
N TRP A 214 -11.40 15.44 7.68
CA TRP A 214 -12.09 16.72 7.83
C TRP A 214 -13.08 16.92 6.69
N ILE A 215 -14.27 17.42 7.05
CA ILE A 215 -15.23 17.85 6.05
C ILE A 215 -14.74 19.20 5.52
N PRO A 216 -14.52 19.37 4.20
CA PRO A 216 -14.10 20.66 3.65
C PRO A 216 -15.04 21.79 4.08
N GLN A 217 -14.48 22.95 4.46
CA GLN A 217 -15.26 24.06 4.99
C GLN A 217 -16.33 24.54 3.99
N SER A 218 -16.04 24.49 2.69
CA SER A 218 -17.01 24.84 1.65
C SER A 218 -18.31 24.03 1.74
N PHE A 219 -18.22 22.72 2.02
CA PHE A 219 -19.43 21.88 2.18
C PHE A 219 -20.22 22.23 3.44
N ILE A 220 -19.53 22.61 4.53
CA ILE A 220 -20.17 23.04 5.76
C ILE A 220 -20.93 24.34 5.50
N ASP A 221 -20.29 25.31 4.86
CA ASP A 221 -20.86 26.62 4.56
C ASP A 221 -22.06 26.50 3.59
N GLU A 222 -21.93 25.71 2.51
CA GLU A 222 -23.00 25.44 1.56
C GLU A 222 -24.21 24.75 2.20
N SER A 223 -23.98 23.93 3.21
CA SER A 223 -25.05 23.23 3.93
C SER A 223 -25.93 24.12 4.80
N LYS A 224 -25.54 25.39 5.00
CA LYS A 224 -26.22 26.37 5.87
C LYS A 224 -26.42 25.83 7.31
N GLY A 225 -25.46 25.09 7.82
CA GLY A 225 -25.48 24.55 9.18
C GLY A 225 -26.10 23.15 9.32
N ALA A 226 -26.57 22.54 8.21
CA ALA A 226 -27.07 21.16 8.24
C ALA A 226 -25.93 20.13 8.47
N ILE A 227 -24.73 20.43 7.94
CA ILE A 227 -23.52 19.61 8.15
C ILE A 227 -22.63 20.31 9.19
N LYS A 228 -22.22 19.56 10.21
CA LYS A 228 -21.25 20.00 11.22
C LYS A 228 -19.94 19.25 11.04
N GLN A 229 -18.83 19.91 11.40
CA GLN A 229 -17.52 19.28 11.38
C GLN A 229 -17.50 18.03 12.28
N ASN A 230 -16.73 17.04 11.85
CA ASN A 230 -16.42 15.87 12.69
C ASN A 230 -15.77 16.32 14.01
N ASN A 231 -16.07 15.63 15.11
CA ASN A 231 -15.37 15.87 16.36
C ASN A 231 -14.02 15.15 16.33
N TYR A 232 -12.91 15.92 16.36
CA TYR A 232 -11.53 15.41 16.34
C TYR A 232 -10.86 15.42 17.71
N ASP A 233 -11.54 15.89 18.75
CA ASP A 233 -10.98 16.05 20.10
C ASP A 233 -11.10 14.78 20.96
N ARG A 234 -11.31 13.59 20.36
CA ARG A 234 -11.46 12.34 21.08
C ARG A 234 -10.56 11.25 20.53
#